data_59228456021924d24a93abec7ac6470f
#
_entry.id   59228456021924d24a93abec7ac6470f
#
_cell.length_a   1.000
_cell.length_b   1.000
_cell.length_c   1.000
_cell.angle_alpha   90.00
_cell.angle_beta   90.00
_cell.angle_gamma   90.00
#
_symmetry.space_group_name_H-M   'P 1'
#
loop_
_entity.id
_entity.type
_entity.pdbx_description
1 polymer ?
#
loop_
_entity_poly.entity_id
_entity_poly.type
_entity_poly.pdbx_seq_one_letter_code
_entity_poly.pdbx_strand_id
1 'polypeptide(L)'
;LGGQLKHHDAIEFFMGNAGTAMRPLTAALAVLGGDFTLKGVPRMHERPIGDLVDALRLLGCKIDYLGNDGFPPLHIGKPTLKVDAPIQVRGDVSSQFLTALLMALPLAAKTQDIVIDVVGELISKPYIDITLNLLARYGIAVKRDGWQRFTIPQGCSYQSPGTIHVEADASSASYFIALGAIAEGDGIRIQGVGADSIQGDIRFMDAAAQMGAKITSGPNWLEINRGAWPLKGITLDCNHIPDAAMTLAVMALYADGPTTLRNIASWRVKETDRIVAMATECRKLGATVEEGPDWITVHPLPKGNWKAASIHTYDDHRVAMCFSLAAFNADHIPVR
;
A
#
# COMPACT_ATOMS: atom_id res chain seq x y z
N LEU A 1 -7.12 -15.27 -21.85
CA LEU A 1 -8.48 -15.29 -21.36
C LEU A 1 -9.17 -13.97 -21.70
N GLY A 2 -9.71 -13.85 -22.92
CA GLY A 2 -10.61 -12.79 -23.30
C GLY A 2 -11.99 -13.03 -22.67
N GLY A 3 -12.07 -12.86 -21.34
CA GLY A 3 -13.22 -13.27 -20.58
C GLY A 3 -14.42 -12.35 -20.76
N GLN A 4 -15.40 -12.76 -21.52
CA GLN A 4 -16.77 -12.39 -21.21
C GLN A 4 -17.18 -13.18 -19.97
N LEU A 5 -17.48 -12.49 -18.87
CA LEU A 5 -18.12 -13.10 -17.71
C LEU A 5 -19.52 -13.54 -18.17
N LYS A 6 -19.65 -14.83 -18.49
CA LYS A 6 -20.95 -15.43 -18.80
C LYS A 6 -21.61 -15.82 -17.48
N HIS A 7 -22.25 -14.87 -16.82
CA HIS A 7 -23.02 -15.16 -15.62
C HIS A 7 -24.43 -14.59 -15.74
N HIS A 8 -25.38 -15.46 -15.51
CA HIS A 8 -26.79 -15.13 -15.38
C HIS A 8 -27.24 -15.06 -13.91
N ASP A 9 -26.38 -15.53 -12.98
CA ASP A 9 -26.67 -15.60 -11.55
C ASP A 9 -25.89 -14.54 -10.78
N ALA A 10 -26.47 -14.07 -9.66
CA ALA A 10 -25.81 -13.16 -8.74
C ALA A 10 -24.59 -13.84 -8.08
N ILE A 11 -23.44 -13.17 -8.09
CA ILE A 11 -22.21 -13.69 -7.49
C ILE A 11 -21.80 -12.79 -6.32
N GLU A 12 -21.51 -13.43 -5.19
CA GLU A 12 -20.97 -12.77 -4.03
C GLU A 12 -19.46 -13.01 -3.90
N PHE A 13 -18.69 -11.93 -3.70
CA PHE A 13 -17.26 -11.96 -3.43
C PHE A 13 -16.97 -11.50 -2.01
N PHE A 14 -16.27 -12.33 -1.24
CA PHE A 14 -15.79 -11.96 0.08
C PHE A 14 -14.32 -11.58 0.01
N MET A 15 -14.03 -10.28 0.24
CA MET A 15 -12.69 -9.69 0.05
C MET A 15 -11.86 -9.63 1.33
N GLY A 16 -12.36 -10.15 2.45
CA GLY A 16 -11.67 -10.03 3.75
C GLY A 16 -11.38 -8.57 4.09
N ASN A 17 -10.13 -8.26 4.43
CA ASN A 17 -9.65 -6.88 4.64
C ASN A 17 -8.72 -6.38 3.52
N ALA A 18 -8.73 -7.04 2.34
CA ALA A 18 -7.81 -6.77 1.24
C ALA A 18 -8.28 -5.59 0.37
N GLY A 19 -7.82 -4.37 0.68
CA GLY A 19 -8.10 -3.18 -0.11
C GLY A 19 -7.58 -3.25 -1.55
N THR A 20 -6.45 -3.91 -1.76
CA THR A 20 -5.85 -4.17 -3.08
C THR A 20 -6.67 -5.13 -3.95
N ALA A 21 -7.59 -5.88 -3.38
CA ALA A 21 -8.56 -6.69 -4.12
C ALA A 21 -9.88 -5.92 -4.30
N MET A 22 -10.41 -5.32 -3.22
CA MET A 22 -11.71 -4.64 -3.21
C MET A 22 -11.80 -3.54 -4.28
N ARG A 23 -10.83 -2.61 -4.34
CA ARG A 23 -10.90 -1.44 -5.23
C ARG A 23 -10.77 -1.81 -6.71
N PRO A 24 -9.71 -2.53 -7.15
CA PRO A 24 -9.58 -2.91 -8.55
C PRO A 24 -10.71 -3.82 -9.05
N LEU A 25 -11.17 -4.77 -8.21
CA LEU A 25 -12.26 -5.65 -8.60
C LEU A 25 -13.58 -4.88 -8.74
N THR A 26 -13.87 -3.93 -7.84
CA THR A 26 -15.03 -3.03 -7.97
C THR A 26 -15.03 -2.33 -9.32
N ALA A 27 -13.91 -1.73 -9.72
CA ALA A 27 -13.81 -1.01 -11.00
C ALA A 27 -13.95 -1.95 -12.20
N ALA A 28 -13.28 -3.10 -12.18
CA ALA A 28 -13.34 -4.08 -13.27
C ALA A 28 -14.76 -4.64 -13.46
N LEU A 29 -15.41 -5.06 -12.38
CA LEU A 29 -16.78 -5.61 -12.43
C LEU A 29 -17.81 -4.53 -12.83
N ALA A 30 -17.63 -3.29 -12.35
CA ALA A 30 -18.51 -2.18 -12.71
C ALA A 30 -18.47 -1.86 -14.20
N VAL A 31 -17.29 -1.93 -14.83
CA VAL A 31 -17.12 -1.71 -16.27
C VAL A 31 -17.61 -2.90 -17.09
N LEU A 32 -17.32 -4.12 -16.65
CA LEU A 32 -17.72 -5.35 -17.35
C LEU A 32 -19.22 -5.61 -17.24
N GLY A 33 -19.81 -5.24 -16.13
CA GLY A 33 -21.23 -5.45 -15.81
C GLY A 33 -21.56 -6.88 -15.42
N GLY A 34 -22.63 -7.00 -14.65
CA GLY A 34 -23.13 -8.29 -14.14
C GLY A 34 -24.10 -8.05 -12.99
N ASP A 35 -24.19 -9.01 -12.11
CA ASP A 35 -24.89 -8.95 -10.83
C ASP A 35 -23.93 -9.44 -9.73
N PHE A 36 -23.25 -8.50 -9.05
CA PHE A 36 -22.19 -8.83 -8.13
C PHE A 36 -22.38 -8.14 -6.78
N THR A 37 -22.14 -8.89 -5.70
CA THR A 37 -22.04 -8.32 -4.36
C THR A 37 -20.62 -8.45 -3.87
N LEU A 38 -20.00 -7.33 -3.43
CA LEU A 38 -18.67 -7.31 -2.85
C LEU A 38 -18.77 -6.93 -1.38
N LYS A 39 -18.26 -7.80 -0.51
CA LYS A 39 -18.23 -7.59 0.94
C LYS A 39 -16.90 -8.02 1.55
N GLY A 40 -16.68 -7.67 2.80
CA GLY A 40 -15.48 -8.05 3.55
C GLY A 40 -15.77 -8.19 5.05
N VAL A 41 -14.72 -8.20 5.85
CA VAL A 41 -14.82 -8.15 7.32
C VAL A 41 -15.33 -6.78 7.78
N PRO A 42 -15.76 -6.62 9.05
CA PRO A 42 -16.28 -5.33 9.54
C PRO A 42 -15.37 -4.14 9.24
N ARG A 43 -14.05 -4.29 9.42
CA ARG A 43 -13.10 -3.22 9.11
C ARG A 43 -13.13 -2.80 7.63
N MET A 44 -13.34 -3.71 6.68
CA MET A 44 -13.48 -3.35 5.26
C MET A 44 -14.69 -2.43 5.04
N HIS A 45 -15.74 -2.56 5.84
CA HIS A 45 -16.93 -1.71 5.76
C HIS A 45 -16.73 -0.31 6.39
N GLU A 46 -15.55 -0.05 6.96
CA GLU A 46 -15.12 1.27 7.47
C GLU A 46 -14.06 1.92 6.58
N ARG A 47 -13.53 1.19 5.58
CA ARG A 47 -12.50 1.68 4.67
C ARG A 47 -13.14 2.37 3.48
N PRO A 48 -12.79 3.65 3.19
CA PRO A 48 -13.47 4.43 2.16
C PRO A 48 -13.32 3.85 0.76
N ILE A 49 -14.39 3.94 -0.04
CA ILE A 49 -14.42 3.60 -1.46
C ILE A 49 -15.27 4.60 -2.27
N GLY A 50 -15.88 5.58 -1.61
CA GLY A 50 -16.83 6.51 -2.20
C GLY A 50 -16.29 7.23 -3.42
N ASP A 51 -15.08 7.81 -3.35
CA ASP A 51 -14.49 8.55 -4.46
C ASP A 51 -14.32 7.66 -5.73
N LEU A 52 -14.02 6.38 -5.57
CA LEU A 52 -13.98 5.44 -6.69
C LEU A 52 -15.38 5.15 -7.25
N VAL A 53 -16.35 4.93 -6.37
CA VAL A 53 -17.75 4.66 -6.77
C VAL A 53 -18.33 5.85 -7.52
N ASP A 54 -18.10 7.06 -7.03
CA ASP A 54 -18.58 8.29 -7.66
C ASP A 54 -17.94 8.47 -9.06
N ALA A 55 -16.64 8.24 -9.18
CA ALA A 55 -15.94 8.27 -10.47
C ALA A 55 -16.52 7.24 -11.47
N LEU A 56 -16.83 6.02 -11.02
CA LEU A 56 -17.45 4.98 -11.85
C LEU A 56 -18.91 5.30 -12.21
N ARG A 57 -19.67 5.90 -11.29
CA ARG A 57 -21.04 6.36 -11.55
C ARG A 57 -21.10 7.44 -12.62
N LEU A 58 -20.10 8.35 -12.68
CA LEU A 58 -19.98 9.34 -13.75
C LEU A 58 -19.86 8.67 -15.14
N LEU A 59 -19.30 7.47 -15.20
CA LEU A 59 -19.25 6.66 -16.43
C LEU A 59 -20.53 5.88 -16.74
N GLY A 60 -21.53 5.97 -15.89
CA GLY A 60 -22.78 5.20 -16.02
C GLY A 60 -22.71 3.77 -15.47
N CYS A 61 -21.73 3.47 -14.61
CA CYS A 61 -21.73 2.24 -13.84
C CYS A 61 -22.81 2.26 -12.77
N LYS A 62 -23.51 1.12 -12.60
CA LYS A 62 -24.54 0.96 -11.58
C LYS A 62 -23.92 0.30 -10.34
N ILE A 63 -23.78 1.06 -9.28
CA ILE A 63 -23.20 0.61 -8.00
C ILE A 63 -24.09 1.16 -6.88
N ASP A 64 -24.54 0.26 -6.00
CA ASP A 64 -25.35 0.59 -4.84
C ASP A 64 -24.58 0.24 -3.56
N TYR A 65 -24.67 1.07 -2.53
CA TYR A 65 -24.16 0.75 -1.21
C TYR A 65 -25.21 -0.12 -0.48
N LEU A 66 -24.76 -1.22 0.12
CA LEU A 66 -25.64 -2.10 0.91
C LEU A 66 -25.59 -1.80 2.41
N GLY A 67 -24.77 -0.84 2.81
CA GLY A 67 -24.61 -0.36 4.17
C GLY A 67 -24.47 1.18 4.17
N ASN A 68 -23.42 1.67 4.79
CA ASN A 68 -23.15 3.11 4.85
C ASN A 68 -22.68 3.66 3.50
N ASP A 69 -23.17 4.83 3.10
CA ASP A 69 -22.73 5.50 1.89
C ASP A 69 -21.22 5.79 1.94
N GLY A 70 -20.54 5.54 0.82
CA GLY A 70 -19.09 5.70 0.71
C GLY A 70 -18.26 4.51 1.15
N PHE A 71 -18.90 3.42 1.62
CA PHE A 71 -18.23 2.23 2.17
C PHE A 71 -18.81 0.93 1.63
N PRO A 72 -18.01 -0.17 1.55
CA PRO A 72 -18.57 -1.49 1.32
C PRO A 72 -19.54 -1.89 2.44
N PRO A 73 -20.46 -2.87 2.24
CA PRO A 73 -20.60 -3.72 1.05
C PRO A 73 -21.23 -3.00 -0.14
N LEU A 74 -20.89 -3.48 -1.34
CA LEU A 74 -21.38 -2.93 -2.60
C LEU A 74 -22.18 -3.96 -3.39
N HIS A 75 -23.22 -3.49 -4.08
CA HIS A 75 -23.85 -4.22 -5.16
C HIS A 75 -23.52 -3.55 -6.49
N ILE A 76 -23.10 -4.33 -7.48
CA ILE A 76 -22.71 -3.88 -8.81
C ILE A 76 -23.63 -4.49 -9.84
N GLY A 77 -24.37 -3.63 -10.53
CA GLY A 77 -25.30 -3.99 -11.58
C GLY A 77 -24.74 -3.79 -12.99
N LYS A 78 -25.58 -3.98 -13.98
CA LYS A 78 -25.23 -3.82 -15.39
C LYS A 78 -25.04 -2.32 -15.73
N PRO A 79 -23.88 -1.88 -16.28
CA PRO A 79 -23.64 -0.48 -16.58
C PRO A 79 -24.36 -0.04 -17.88
N THR A 80 -24.55 1.29 -17.99
CA THR A 80 -24.86 1.98 -19.24
C THR A 80 -23.76 3.00 -19.48
N LEU A 81 -22.63 2.49 -20.02
CA LEU A 81 -21.40 3.30 -20.13
C LEU A 81 -21.57 4.50 -21.05
N LYS A 82 -21.17 5.67 -20.58
CA LYS A 82 -21.08 6.94 -21.32
C LYS A 82 -19.79 7.65 -20.94
N VAL A 83 -19.05 8.10 -21.93
CA VAL A 83 -17.78 8.83 -21.74
C VAL A 83 -17.99 10.25 -22.29
N ASP A 84 -18.77 11.06 -21.60
CA ASP A 84 -19.15 12.40 -22.08
C ASP A 84 -18.22 13.50 -21.57
N ALA A 85 -17.46 13.26 -20.51
CA ALA A 85 -16.59 14.21 -19.84
C ALA A 85 -15.42 13.52 -19.11
N PRO A 86 -14.36 14.26 -18.76
CA PRO A 86 -13.31 13.75 -17.88
C PRO A 86 -13.87 13.24 -16.54
N ILE A 87 -13.35 12.10 -16.09
CA ILE A 87 -13.70 11.51 -14.81
C ILE A 87 -12.87 12.20 -13.73
N GLN A 88 -13.50 12.63 -12.66
CA GLN A 88 -12.80 13.19 -11.51
C GLN A 88 -12.61 12.15 -10.41
N VAL A 89 -11.42 12.08 -9.83
CA VAL A 89 -11.11 11.24 -8.67
C VAL A 89 -10.23 11.99 -7.69
N ARG A 90 -10.51 11.87 -6.39
CA ARG A 90 -9.67 12.47 -5.36
C ARG A 90 -8.35 11.70 -5.23
N GLY A 91 -7.24 12.47 -5.19
CA GLY A 91 -5.89 11.93 -5.06
C GLY A 91 -5.38 11.87 -3.61
N ASP A 92 -6.00 12.58 -2.69
CA ASP A 92 -5.53 12.81 -1.31
C ASP A 92 -6.04 11.78 -0.28
N VAL A 93 -6.86 10.82 -0.71
CA VAL A 93 -7.41 9.77 0.16
C VAL A 93 -6.71 8.44 -0.04
N SER A 94 -6.62 7.97 -1.30
CA SER A 94 -5.97 6.70 -1.62
C SER A 94 -5.57 6.64 -3.10
N SER A 95 -4.32 6.30 -3.37
CA SER A 95 -3.84 6.01 -4.74
C SER A 95 -4.54 4.80 -5.37
N GLN A 96 -5.14 3.90 -4.57
CA GLN A 96 -5.84 2.72 -5.06
C GLN A 96 -7.07 3.07 -5.91
N PHE A 97 -7.69 4.23 -5.72
CA PHE A 97 -8.82 4.65 -6.55
C PHE A 97 -8.38 4.93 -7.97
N LEU A 98 -7.32 5.72 -8.14
CA LEU A 98 -6.73 5.98 -9.46
C LEU A 98 -6.18 4.70 -10.09
N THR A 99 -5.47 3.86 -9.33
CA THR A 99 -5.00 2.54 -9.79
C THR A 99 -6.15 1.69 -10.33
N ALA A 100 -7.26 1.60 -9.60
CA ALA A 100 -8.43 0.82 -10.01
C ALA A 100 -9.03 1.32 -11.33
N LEU A 101 -9.14 2.65 -11.49
CA LEU A 101 -9.61 3.27 -12.73
C LEU A 101 -8.64 3.01 -13.89
N LEU A 102 -7.34 3.25 -13.70
CA LEU A 102 -6.31 3.02 -14.72
C LEU A 102 -6.31 1.57 -15.23
N MET A 103 -6.54 0.59 -14.35
CA MET A 103 -6.59 -0.82 -14.72
C MET A 103 -7.92 -1.24 -15.36
N ALA A 104 -9.04 -0.63 -15.00
CA ALA A 104 -10.35 -1.05 -15.51
C ALA A 104 -10.74 -0.33 -16.82
N LEU A 105 -10.42 0.95 -16.96
CA LEU A 105 -10.93 1.78 -18.05
C LEU A 105 -10.40 1.44 -19.45
N PRO A 106 -9.23 0.79 -19.65
CA PRO A 106 -8.89 0.23 -20.96
C PRO A 106 -9.97 -0.72 -21.52
N LEU A 107 -10.76 -1.36 -20.66
CA LEU A 107 -11.88 -2.21 -21.06
C LEU A 107 -13.05 -1.39 -21.65
N ALA A 108 -13.18 -0.12 -21.29
CA ALA A 108 -14.24 0.79 -21.71
C ALA A 108 -13.82 1.75 -22.86
N ALA A 109 -12.51 2.01 -23.05
CA ALA A 109 -12.00 2.98 -24.02
C ALA A 109 -12.10 2.50 -25.47
N LYS A 110 -13.31 2.16 -25.93
CA LYS A 110 -13.52 1.56 -27.27
C LYS A 110 -13.61 2.61 -28.39
N THR A 111 -14.36 3.67 -28.15
CA THR A 111 -14.76 4.64 -29.20
C THR A 111 -14.12 6.01 -29.04
N GLN A 112 -13.52 6.30 -27.89
CA GLN A 112 -12.84 7.56 -27.60
C GLN A 112 -11.85 7.41 -26.45
N ASP A 113 -10.96 8.39 -26.29
CA ASP A 113 -10.05 8.49 -25.16
C ASP A 113 -10.85 8.66 -23.87
N ILE A 114 -10.38 8.05 -22.77
CA ILE A 114 -10.94 8.29 -21.43
C ILE A 114 -9.94 9.12 -20.64
N VAL A 115 -10.39 10.27 -20.18
CA VAL A 115 -9.58 11.20 -19.37
C VAL A 115 -9.97 11.09 -17.91
N ILE A 116 -8.96 10.99 -17.04
CA ILE A 116 -9.11 11.02 -15.58
C ILE A 116 -8.40 12.28 -15.06
N ASP A 117 -9.12 13.15 -14.37
CA ASP A 117 -8.59 14.30 -13.66
C ASP A 117 -8.47 13.99 -12.16
N VAL A 118 -7.28 14.17 -11.61
CA VAL A 118 -7.02 14.00 -10.18
C VAL A 118 -7.28 15.31 -9.47
N VAL A 119 -8.20 15.29 -8.52
CA VAL A 119 -8.56 16.44 -7.69
C VAL A 119 -7.74 16.39 -6.40
N GLY A 120 -7.11 17.51 -6.07
CA GLY A 120 -6.21 17.60 -4.92
C GLY A 120 -4.80 17.07 -5.22
N GLU A 121 -4.01 16.91 -4.17
CA GLU A 121 -2.67 16.34 -4.31
C GLU A 121 -2.71 14.80 -4.32
N LEU A 122 -2.08 14.20 -5.33
CA LEU A 122 -1.96 12.74 -5.39
C LEU A 122 -0.93 12.25 -4.37
N ILE A 123 -1.39 11.44 -3.41
CA ILE A 123 -0.53 10.76 -2.44
C ILE A 123 -0.04 9.42 -2.97
N SER A 124 1.04 8.90 -2.39
CA SER A 124 1.58 7.56 -2.70
C SER A 124 1.82 7.35 -4.21
N LYS A 125 2.36 8.37 -4.87
CA LYS A 125 2.68 8.41 -6.32
C LYS A 125 3.45 7.19 -6.82
N PRO A 126 4.40 6.59 -6.08
CA PRO A 126 5.12 5.39 -6.55
C PRO A 126 4.23 4.21 -6.90
N TYR A 127 3.08 4.04 -6.24
CA TYR A 127 2.14 2.96 -6.59
C TYR A 127 1.43 3.20 -7.93
N ILE A 128 1.26 4.46 -8.33
CA ILE A 128 0.75 4.79 -9.66
C ILE A 128 1.82 4.50 -10.74
N ASP A 129 3.09 4.78 -10.45
CA ASP A 129 4.18 4.43 -11.38
C ASP A 129 4.28 2.91 -11.59
N ILE A 130 4.08 2.07 -10.53
CA ILE A 130 3.96 0.61 -10.67
C ILE A 130 2.82 0.27 -11.64
N THR A 131 1.65 0.87 -11.44
CA THR A 131 0.47 0.63 -12.28
C THR A 131 0.73 0.99 -13.74
N LEU A 132 1.28 2.18 -14.00
CA LEU A 132 1.59 2.64 -15.35
C LEU A 132 2.64 1.77 -16.04
N ASN A 133 3.68 1.36 -15.31
CA ASN A 133 4.70 0.44 -15.82
C ASN A 133 4.09 -0.92 -16.19
N LEU A 134 3.25 -1.46 -15.32
CA LEU A 134 2.58 -2.73 -15.59
C LEU A 134 1.65 -2.63 -16.79
N LEU A 135 0.83 -1.57 -16.90
CA LEU A 135 -0.05 -1.32 -18.03
C LEU A 135 0.74 -1.26 -19.34
N ALA A 136 1.88 -0.57 -19.35
CA ALA A 136 2.76 -0.49 -20.52
C ALA A 136 3.26 -1.88 -20.95
N ARG A 137 3.62 -2.75 -20.01
CA ARG A 137 4.02 -4.13 -20.29
C ARG A 137 2.89 -4.96 -20.93
N TYR A 138 1.66 -4.60 -20.64
CA TYR A 138 0.45 -5.20 -21.25
C TYR A 138 -0.07 -4.42 -22.46
N GLY A 139 0.72 -3.53 -23.06
CA GLY A 139 0.39 -2.81 -24.29
C GLY A 139 -0.51 -1.58 -24.08
N ILE A 140 -0.77 -1.15 -22.86
CA ILE A 140 -1.59 0.02 -22.57
C ILE A 140 -0.68 1.22 -22.26
N ALA A 141 -0.57 2.15 -23.21
CA ALA A 141 0.24 3.36 -23.08
C ALA A 141 -0.61 4.54 -22.59
N VAL A 142 -0.75 4.67 -21.26
CA VAL A 142 -1.46 5.80 -20.64
C VAL A 142 -0.61 7.06 -20.79
N LYS A 143 -1.19 8.15 -21.31
CA LYS A 143 -0.57 9.47 -21.33
C LYS A 143 -0.87 10.19 -20.04
N ARG A 144 0.10 10.93 -19.49
CA ARG A 144 -0.11 11.75 -18.29
C ARG A 144 0.39 13.18 -18.48
N ASP A 145 -0.31 14.13 -17.87
CA ASP A 145 0.15 15.49 -17.65
C ASP A 145 0.39 15.67 -16.15
N GLY A 146 1.67 15.63 -15.79
CA GLY A 146 2.09 15.59 -14.38
C GLY A 146 1.42 14.43 -13.61
N TRP A 147 0.82 14.79 -12.48
CA TRP A 147 0.05 13.89 -11.61
C TRP A 147 -1.43 14.29 -11.54
N GLN A 148 -1.84 15.24 -12.37
CA GLN A 148 -3.19 15.82 -12.39
C GLN A 148 -4.10 15.20 -13.45
N ARG A 149 -3.53 14.72 -14.56
CA ARG A 149 -4.35 14.18 -15.64
C ARG A 149 -3.74 12.92 -16.24
N PHE A 150 -4.60 11.92 -16.47
CA PHE A 150 -4.25 10.66 -17.13
C PHE A 150 -5.22 10.39 -18.27
N THR A 151 -4.68 10.02 -19.45
CA THR A 151 -5.48 9.73 -20.64
C THR A 151 -5.25 8.29 -21.08
N ILE A 152 -6.31 7.50 -21.10
CA ILE A 152 -6.33 6.14 -21.62
C ILE A 152 -6.73 6.22 -23.09
N PRO A 153 -5.85 5.74 -24.01
CA PRO A 153 -6.10 5.91 -25.44
C PRO A 153 -7.31 5.10 -25.92
N GLN A 154 -8.05 5.68 -26.89
CA GLN A 154 -9.08 4.99 -27.63
C GLN A 154 -8.56 3.69 -28.26
N GLY A 155 -9.39 2.64 -28.26
CA GLY A 155 -9.12 1.37 -28.94
C GLY A 155 -7.98 0.56 -28.33
N CYS A 156 -7.42 0.98 -27.19
CA CYS A 156 -6.41 0.20 -26.49
C CYS A 156 -6.98 -1.15 -26.02
N SER A 157 -6.13 -2.15 -25.96
CA SER A 157 -6.50 -3.48 -25.48
C SER A 157 -5.31 -4.14 -24.80
N TYR A 158 -5.59 -4.92 -23.78
CA TYR A 158 -4.58 -5.69 -23.09
C TYR A 158 -3.94 -6.73 -23.99
N GLN A 159 -2.62 -6.72 -24.06
CA GLN A 159 -1.80 -7.63 -24.82
C GLN A 159 -0.98 -8.47 -23.85
N SER A 160 -1.03 -9.79 -23.97
CA SER A 160 -0.20 -10.64 -23.12
C SER A 160 1.28 -10.48 -23.47
N PRO A 161 2.16 -10.17 -22.51
CA PRO A 161 3.60 -10.15 -22.76
C PRO A 161 4.23 -11.57 -22.82
N GLY A 162 3.41 -12.63 -22.80
CA GLY A 162 3.87 -14.00 -22.67
C GLY A 162 4.19 -14.34 -21.21
N THR A 163 5.47 -14.38 -20.88
CA THR A 163 5.94 -14.62 -19.51
C THR A 163 6.21 -13.28 -18.82
N ILE A 164 5.74 -13.15 -17.58
CA ILE A 164 6.06 -12.04 -16.70
C ILE A 164 6.61 -12.56 -15.38
N HIS A 165 7.69 -11.96 -14.91
CA HIS A 165 8.24 -12.23 -13.59
C HIS A 165 7.75 -11.16 -12.62
N VAL A 166 7.08 -11.58 -11.55
CA VAL A 166 6.65 -10.69 -10.47
C VAL A 166 7.85 -10.45 -9.54
N GLU A 167 8.16 -9.18 -9.29
CA GLU A 167 9.18 -8.83 -8.30
C GLU A 167 8.77 -9.29 -6.90
N ALA A 168 9.76 -9.58 -6.04
CA ALA A 168 9.50 -9.73 -4.62
C ALA A 168 8.99 -8.40 -4.03
N ASP A 169 8.13 -8.47 -3.03
CA ASP A 169 7.50 -7.29 -2.42
C ASP A 169 8.53 -6.46 -1.64
N ALA A 170 8.80 -5.24 -2.10
CA ALA A 170 9.73 -4.31 -1.47
C ALA A 170 9.28 -3.87 -0.08
N SER A 171 7.95 -3.78 0.17
CA SER A 171 7.45 -3.50 1.51
C SER A 171 7.76 -4.64 2.48
N SER A 172 7.58 -5.90 2.04
CA SER A 172 7.96 -7.08 2.83
C SER A 172 9.47 -7.20 3.02
N ALA A 173 10.27 -6.77 2.05
CA ALA A 173 11.73 -6.73 2.17
C ALA A 173 12.17 -5.83 3.34
N SER A 174 11.40 -4.80 3.70
CA SER A 174 11.73 -3.88 4.79
C SER A 174 11.95 -4.60 6.13
N TYR A 175 11.19 -5.66 6.41
CA TYR A 175 11.34 -6.43 7.65
C TYR A 175 12.70 -7.13 7.72
N PHE A 176 13.16 -7.69 6.62
CA PHE A 176 14.44 -8.37 6.53
C PHE A 176 15.61 -7.39 6.42
N ILE A 177 15.41 -6.22 5.81
CA ILE A 177 16.38 -5.12 5.83
C ILE A 177 16.60 -4.66 7.26
N ALA A 178 15.51 -4.44 8.01
CA ALA A 178 15.57 -4.07 9.42
C ALA A 178 16.23 -5.17 10.27
N LEU A 179 15.91 -6.44 10.01
CA LEU A 179 16.55 -7.54 10.71
C LEU A 179 18.06 -7.55 10.49
N GLY A 180 18.54 -7.37 9.25
CA GLY A 180 19.97 -7.28 8.94
C GLY A 180 20.66 -6.06 9.58
N ALA A 181 19.92 -4.97 9.83
CA ALA A 181 20.42 -3.79 10.53
C ALA A 181 20.49 -3.95 12.05
N ILE A 182 19.60 -4.80 12.63
CA ILE A 182 19.45 -4.97 14.08
C ILE A 182 20.26 -6.18 14.58
N ALA A 183 20.18 -7.31 13.88
CA ALA A 183 20.80 -8.57 14.31
C ALA A 183 22.31 -8.54 14.17
N GLU A 184 22.98 -9.29 15.05
CA GLU A 184 24.41 -9.63 14.91
C GLU A 184 24.56 -10.83 13.99
N GLY A 185 25.67 -10.92 13.25
CA GLY A 185 25.99 -12.06 12.39
C GLY A 185 26.44 -11.66 10.98
N ASP A 186 26.38 -12.60 10.05
CA ASP A 186 26.93 -12.48 8.69
C ASP A 186 26.06 -11.64 7.72
N GLY A 187 25.02 -11.01 8.23
CA GLY A 187 24.10 -10.20 7.43
C GLY A 187 22.98 -11.02 6.77
N ILE A 188 22.18 -10.34 5.96
CA ILE A 188 21.03 -10.94 5.26
C ILE A 188 21.12 -10.57 3.78
N ARG A 189 20.95 -11.58 2.91
CA ARG A 189 20.81 -11.38 1.47
C ARG A 189 19.36 -11.63 1.05
N ILE A 190 18.76 -10.63 0.40
CA ILE A 190 17.40 -10.67 -0.16
C ILE A 190 17.55 -10.79 -1.69
N GLN A 191 16.78 -11.67 -2.31
CA GLN A 191 16.73 -11.84 -3.77
C GLN A 191 15.34 -11.58 -4.31
N GLY A 192 15.25 -11.17 -5.57
CA GLY A 192 14.00 -10.89 -6.27
C GLY A 192 13.53 -9.45 -6.15
N VAL A 193 14.24 -8.61 -5.40
CA VAL A 193 14.05 -7.15 -5.32
C VAL A 193 15.42 -6.50 -5.13
N GLY A 194 15.65 -5.36 -5.75
CA GLY A 194 16.95 -4.69 -5.68
C GLY A 194 16.89 -3.26 -6.20
N ALA A 195 18.05 -2.70 -6.57
CA ALA A 195 18.17 -1.31 -6.98
C ALA A 195 17.31 -0.92 -8.20
N ASP A 196 17.00 -1.88 -9.08
CA ASP A 196 16.18 -1.65 -10.29
C ASP A 196 14.68 -1.86 -10.05
N SER A 197 14.25 -2.07 -8.80
CA SER A 197 12.83 -2.23 -8.48
C SER A 197 12.01 -1.00 -8.85
N ILE A 198 10.87 -1.24 -9.48
CA ILE A 198 9.87 -0.19 -9.78
C ILE A 198 9.00 0.16 -8.57
N GLN A 199 9.13 -0.58 -7.46
CA GLN A 199 8.35 -0.38 -6.26
C GLN A 199 8.96 0.75 -5.41
N GLY A 200 8.15 1.75 -5.06
CA GLY A 200 8.62 2.90 -4.26
C GLY A 200 9.20 2.51 -2.91
N ASP A 201 8.65 1.47 -2.28
CA ASP A 201 9.07 0.99 -0.97
C ASP A 201 10.52 0.44 -0.94
N ILE A 202 11.16 0.22 -2.10
CA ILE A 202 12.60 -0.10 -2.15
C ILE A 202 13.46 1.02 -1.52
N ARG A 203 12.98 2.27 -1.52
CA ARG A 203 13.65 3.40 -0.86
C ARG A 203 13.74 3.25 0.66
N PHE A 204 13.09 2.24 1.23
CA PHE A 204 13.33 1.87 2.62
C PHE A 204 14.80 1.57 2.90
N MET A 205 15.54 1.06 1.92
CA MET A 205 16.99 0.84 2.07
C MET A 205 17.75 2.13 2.37
N ASP A 206 17.32 3.27 1.77
CA ASP A 206 17.96 4.57 2.01
C ASP A 206 17.68 5.06 3.45
N ALA A 207 16.46 4.85 3.95
CA ALA A 207 16.09 5.17 5.33
C ALA A 207 16.85 4.29 6.34
N ALA A 208 16.95 2.99 6.08
CA ALA A 208 17.72 2.07 6.92
C ALA A 208 19.22 2.42 6.92
N ALA A 209 19.78 2.83 5.78
CA ALA A 209 21.16 3.31 5.69
C ALA A 209 21.36 4.61 6.48
N GLN A 210 20.42 5.55 6.47
CA GLN A 210 20.45 6.74 7.33
C GLN A 210 20.45 6.38 8.82
N MET A 211 19.73 5.31 9.21
CA MET A 211 19.78 4.78 10.57
C MET A 211 21.07 4.00 10.86
N GLY A 212 21.94 3.81 9.88
CA GLY A 212 23.28 3.23 10.08
C GLY A 212 23.45 1.80 9.58
N ALA A 213 22.47 1.20 8.90
CA ALA A 213 22.64 -0.09 8.24
C ALA A 213 23.70 -0.01 7.12
N LYS A 214 24.45 -1.08 6.92
CA LYS A 214 25.34 -1.25 5.77
C LYS A 214 24.62 -2.04 4.72
N ILE A 215 24.31 -1.40 3.57
CA ILE A 215 23.54 -2.01 2.50
C ILE A 215 24.34 -1.94 1.21
N THR A 216 24.45 -3.08 0.52
CA THR A 216 24.88 -3.17 -0.86
C THR A 216 23.73 -3.74 -1.70
N SER A 217 23.64 -3.34 -2.96
CA SER A 217 22.54 -3.73 -3.83
C SER A 217 23.02 -4.00 -5.24
N GLY A 218 22.31 -4.89 -5.93
CA GLY A 218 22.38 -5.09 -7.36
C GLY A 218 20.99 -4.98 -7.98
N PRO A 219 20.83 -5.26 -9.26
CA PRO A 219 19.56 -5.06 -9.96
C PRO A 219 18.35 -5.71 -9.28
N ASN A 220 18.50 -6.93 -8.77
CA ASN A 220 17.42 -7.72 -8.17
C ASN A 220 17.81 -8.39 -6.83
N TRP A 221 18.77 -7.82 -6.12
CA TRP A 221 19.18 -8.30 -4.80
C TRP A 221 19.65 -7.17 -3.89
N LEU A 222 19.55 -7.39 -2.59
CA LEU A 222 20.08 -6.55 -1.52
C LEU A 222 20.89 -7.42 -0.56
N GLU A 223 21.93 -6.86 0.01
CA GLU A 223 22.69 -7.46 1.11
C GLU A 223 22.83 -6.45 2.24
N ILE A 224 22.39 -6.83 3.41
CA ILE A 224 22.26 -5.95 4.57
C ILE A 224 23.08 -6.52 5.71
N ASN A 225 23.93 -5.66 6.27
CA ASN A 225 24.73 -5.96 7.44
C ASN A 225 24.50 -4.89 8.52
N ARG A 226 24.64 -5.29 9.77
CA ARG A 226 24.69 -4.36 10.89
C ARG A 226 25.84 -3.38 10.71
N GLY A 227 25.51 -2.08 10.79
CA GLY A 227 26.49 -1.00 10.67
C GLY A 227 26.70 -0.30 12.01
N ALA A 228 26.26 0.96 12.10
CA ALA A 228 26.32 1.70 13.36
C ALA A 228 25.39 1.05 14.41
N TRP A 229 25.87 1.01 15.66
CA TRP A 229 25.06 0.51 16.77
C TRP A 229 25.32 1.34 18.03
N PRO A 230 24.25 1.78 18.75
CA PRO A 230 22.83 1.71 18.36
C PRO A 230 22.59 2.31 16.98
N LEU A 231 21.40 2.02 16.40
CA LEU A 231 20.95 2.72 15.20
C LEU A 231 20.82 4.22 15.49
N LYS A 232 20.79 5.04 14.45
CA LYS A 232 20.61 6.49 14.59
C LYS A 232 19.13 6.86 14.55
N GLY A 233 18.71 7.75 15.46
CA GLY A 233 17.41 8.40 15.36
C GLY A 233 17.35 9.33 14.14
N ILE A 234 16.25 9.28 13.38
CA ILE A 234 16.06 10.09 12.16
C ILE A 234 14.71 10.78 12.16
N THR A 235 14.59 11.84 11.35
CA THR A 235 13.31 12.43 10.98
C THR A 235 13.11 12.26 9.49
N LEU A 236 12.01 11.64 9.07
CA LEU A 236 11.78 11.28 7.67
C LEU A 236 10.35 11.59 7.22
N ASP A 237 10.22 12.13 6.01
CA ASP A 237 8.97 12.16 5.26
C ASP A 237 8.75 10.80 4.60
N CYS A 238 7.68 10.11 5.00
CA CYS A 238 7.40 8.72 4.61
C CYS A 238 6.36 8.60 3.47
N ASN A 239 5.98 9.70 2.82
CA ASN A 239 4.97 9.66 1.76
C ASN A 239 5.35 8.72 0.60
N HIS A 240 6.66 8.54 0.35
CA HIS A 240 7.17 7.68 -0.72
C HIS A 240 7.35 6.21 -0.33
N ILE A 241 7.30 5.89 0.97
CA ILE A 241 7.43 4.52 1.52
C ILE A 241 6.35 4.24 2.57
N PRO A 242 5.08 4.56 2.32
CA PRO A 242 4.06 4.62 3.38
C PRO A 242 3.85 3.28 4.06
N ASP A 243 3.97 2.17 3.37
CA ASP A 243 3.78 0.84 3.93
C ASP A 243 5.04 0.30 4.62
N ALA A 244 6.23 0.53 4.04
CA ALA A 244 7.50 0.11 4.63
C ALA A 244 7.88 0.94 5.88
N ALA A 245 7.42 2.19 5.97
CA ALA A 245 7.74 3.09 7.07
C ALA A 245 7.33 2.56 8.46
N MET A 246 6.34 1.66 8.55
CA MET A 246 5.98 1.01 9.82
C MET A 246 7.18 0.27 10.44
N THR A 247 8.02 -0.32 9.61
CA THR A 247 9.23 -1.01 10.05
C THR A 247 10.22 -0.05 10.71
N LEU A 248 10.32 1.21 10.25
CA LEU A 248 11.18 2.23 10.87
C LEU A 248 10.72 2.57 12.30
N ALA A 249 9.42 2.53 12.58
CA ALA A 249 8.92 2.79 13.93
C ALA A 249 9.40 1.73 14.94
N VAL A 250 9.56 0.47 14.51
CA VAL A 250 10.12 -0.57 15.38
C VAL A 250 11.66 -0.49 15.41
N MET A 251 12.32 -0.15 14.30
CA MET A 251 13.76 0.10 14.29
C MET A 251 14.16 1.23 15.24
N ALA A 252 13.28 2.22 15.43
CA ALA A 252 13.48 3.33 16.37
C ALA A 252 13.73 2.87 17.81
N LEU A 253 13.17 1.71 18.20
CA LEU A 253 13.39 1.15 19.55
C LEU A 253 14.87 0.80 19.80
N TYR A 254 15.65 0.61 18.74
CA TYR A 254 17.07 0.25 18.76
C TYR A 254 18.00 1.45 18.45
N ALA A 255 17.45 2.66 18.41
CA ALA A 255 18.20 3.86 18.03
C ALA A 255 18.90 4.53 19.22
N ASP A 256 19.77 5.50 18.94
CA ASP A 256 20.44 6.34 19.92
C ASP A 256 19.64 7.61 20.29
N GLY A 257 18.55 7.88 19.55
CA GLY A 257 17.69 9.04 19.73
C GLY A 257 16.30 8.83 19.12
N PRO A 258 15.40 9.81 19.29
CA PRO A 258 14.05 9.72 18.76
C PRO A 258 14.03 9.60 17.24
N THR A 259 13.09 8.82 16.73
CA THR A 259 12.77 8.74 15.29
C THR A 259 11.38 9.29 15.05
N THR A 260 11.28 10.27 14.15
CA THR A 260 10.01 10.90 13.77
C THR A 260 9.67 10.59 12.33
N LEU A 261 8.52 9.96 12.11
CA LEU A 261 7.97 9.65 10.80
C LEU A 261 6.81 10.59 10.52
N ARG A 262 6.84 11.28 9.38
CA ARG A 262 5.86 12.30 8.98
C ARG A 262 5.19 11.93 7.66
N ASN A 263 4.09 12.64 7.34
CA ASN A 263 3.32 12.42 6.11
C ASN A 263 2.72 11.01 6.00
N ILE A 264 2.22 10.48 7.12
CA ILE A 264 1.63 9.15 7.23
C ILE A 264 0.13 9.17 7.52
N ALA A 265 -0.58 10.26 7.16
CA ALA A 265 -2.04 10.37 7.37
C ALA A 265 -2.81 9.17 6.79
N SER A 266 -2.35 8.62 5.66
CA SER A 266 -2.95 7.44 5.02
C SER A 266 -2.98 6.20 5.92
N TRP A 267 -2.15 6.11 6.96
CA TRP A 267 -2.14 5.00 7.90
C TRP A 267 -3.46 4.87 8.69
N ARG A 268 -4.20 5.98 8.84
CA ARG A 268 -5.48 5.99 9.58
C ARG A 268 -6.58 5.15 8.92
N VAL A 269 -6.52 4.98 7.59
CA VAL A 269 -7.58 4.35 6.78
C VAL A 269 -7.16 3.02 6.14
N LYS A 270 -6.06 2.42 6.63
CA LYS A 270 -5.55 1.13 6.17
C LYS A 270 -6.28 -0.04 6.86
N GLU A 271 -5.65 -1.22 6.89
CA GLU A 271 -6.16 -2.43 7.54
C GLU A 271 -6.59 -2.20 9.00
N THR A 272 -5.88 -1.31 9.67
CA THR A 272 -6.23 -0.71 10.97
C THR A 272 -5.86 0.79 10.94
N ASP A 273 -6.14 1.52 12.03
CA ASP A 273 -5.46 2.79 12.31
C ASP A 273 -4.03 2.47 12.75
N ARG A 274 -3.10 2.48 11.79
CA ARG A 274 -1.71 2.08 11.98
C ARG A 274 -0.93 3.01 12.91
N ILE A 275 -1.29 4.31 12.97
CA ILE A 275 -0.64 5.23 13.91
C ILE A 275 -0.96 4.80 15.35
N VAL A 276 -2.24 4.59 15.64
CA VAL A 276 -2.68 4.14 16.98
C VAL A 276 -2.12 2.76 17.31
N ALA A 277 -2.15 1.82 16.36
CA ALA A 277 -1.65 0.47 16.56
C ALA A 277 -0.15 0.47 16.89
N MET A 278 0.67 1.12 16.07
CA MET A 278 2.12 1.19 16.28
C MET A 278 2.48 1.88 17.60
N ALA A 279 1.82 3.00 17.91
CA ALA A 279 2.04 3.71 19.18
C ALA A 279 1.66 2.86 20.39
N THR A 280 0.51 2.20 20.34
CA THR A 280 0.02 1.34 21.43
C THR A 280 0.98 0.18 21.69
N GLU A 281 1.40 -0.51 20.64
CA GLU A 281 2.24 -1.70 20.80
C GLU A 281 3.68 -1.33 21.21
N CYS A 282 4.25 -0.23 20.71
CA CYS A 282 5.52 0.28 21.19
C CYS A 282 5.48 0.66 22.68
N ARG A 283 4.39 1.28 23.15
CA ARG A 283 4.20 1.60 24.59
C ARG A 283 4.13 0.36 25.47
N LYS A 284 3.52 -0.73 25.00
CA LYS A 284 3.52 -2.00 25.73
C LYS A 284 4.92 -2.54 25.97
N LEU A 285 5.82 -2.36 24.98
CA LEU A 285 7.22 -2.76 25.10
C LEU A 285 8.02 -1.86 26.05
N GLY A 286 7.46 -0.73 26.48
CA GLY A 286 8.08 0.24 27.40
C GLY A 286 8.51 1.54 26.75
N ALA A 287 8.33 1.71 25.44
CA ALA A 287 8.74 2.92 24.73
C ALA A 287 7.86 4.13 25.05
N THR A 288 8.47 5.32 25.04
CA THR A 288 7.75 6.59 24.97
C THR A 288 7.42 6.88 23.50
N VAL A 289 6.15 7.17 23.23
CA VAL A 289 5.68 7.46 21.89
C VAL A 289 4.76 8.67 21.89
N GLU A 290 5.03 9.58 20.97
CA GLU A 290 4.19 10.73 20.68
C GLU A 290 3.58 10.54 19.29
N GLU A 291 2.33 10.95 19.11
CA GLU A 291 1.62 10.77 17.85
C GLU A 291 0.69 11.95 17.54
N GLY A 292 0.48 12.19 16.26
CA GLY A 292 -0.43 13.22 15.76
C GLY A 292 -1.27 12.72 14.60
N PRO A 293 -1.96 13.61 13.89
CA PRO A 293 -2.85 13.23 12.79
C PRO A 293 -2.13 12.45 11.66
N ASP A 294 -0.88 12.82 11.37
CA ASP A 294 -0.10 12.36 10.23
C ASP A 294 1.38 12.07 10.56
N TRP A 295 1.70 11.91 11.84
CA TRP A 295 3.07 11.63 12.30
C TRP A 295 3.09 10.77 13.55
N ILE A 296 4.25 10.14 13.78
CA ILE A 296 4.59 9.39 15.00
C ILE A 296 6.06 9.64 15.34
N THR A 297 6.36 9.84 16.62
CA THR A 297 7.72 9.88 17.17
C THR A 297 7.88 8.75 18.17
N VAL A 298 8.86 7.89 17.93
CA VAL A 298 9.19 6.76 18.81
C VAL A 298 10.55 7.02 19.46
N HIS A 299 10.59 6.97 20.77
CA HIS A 299 11.83 7.07 21.55
C HIS A 299 12.46 5.69 21.73
N PRO A 300 13.81 5.59 21.75
CA PRO A 300 14.50 4.33 21.86
C PRO A 300 14.26 3.64 23.21
N LEU A 301 14.45 2.31 23.22
CA LEU A 301 14.45 1.48 24.41
C LEU A 301 15.88 1.00 24.72
N PRO A 302 16.61 1.67 25.60
CA PRO A 302 17.90 1.20 26.05
C PRO A 302 17.79 -0.12 26.80
N LYS A 303 18.90 -0.84 26.88
CA LYS A 303 18.99 -2.08 27.69
C LYS A 303 18.53 -1.84 29.12
N GLY A 304 17.75 -2.75 29.65
CA GLY A 304 17.14 -2.67 31.00
C GLY A 304 15.73 -2.06 31.01
N ASN A 305 15.24 -1.50 29.90
CA ASN A 305 13.95 -0.82 29.85
C ASN A 305 12.88 -1.58 29.07
N TRP A 306 13.22 -2.69 28.42
CA TRP A 306 12.27 -3.50 27.68
C TRP A 306 11.29 -4.21 28.61
N LYS A 307 10.03 -4.27 28.22
CA LYS A 307 8.95 -4.96 28.96
C LYS A 307 8.41 -6.12 28.14
N ALA A 308 8.14 -7.23 28.83
CA ALA A 308 7.43 -8.36 28.21
C ALA A 308 6.03 -7.91 27.77
N ALA A 309 5.67 -8.23 26.54
CA ALA A 309 4.39 -7.84 25.98
C ALA A 309 3.83 -8.91 25.04
N SER A 310 2.51 -8.97 24.99
CA SER A 310 1.75 -9.64 23.94
C SER A 310 1.27 -8.59 22.96
N ILE A 311 1.73 -8.69 21.72
CA ILE A 311 1.41 -7.76 20.64
C ILE A 311 0.05 -8.12 20.07
N HIS A 312 -0.84 -7.13 20.03
CA HIS A 312 -2.08 -7.26 19.26
C HIS A 312 -1.82 -6.85 17.82
N THR A 313 -2.14 -7.72 16.88
CA THR A 313 -1.80 -7.49 15.46
C THR A 313 -2.87 -6.73 14.69
N TYR A 314 -4.05 -6.52 15.27
CA TYR A 314 -5.16 -5.75 14.67
C TYR A 314 -5.63 -6.28 13.31
N ASP A 315 -5.47 -7.59 13.06
CA ASP A 315 -5.71 -8.20 11.75
C ASP A 315 -4.93 -7.48 10.61
N ASP A 316 -3.77 -6.92 10.94
CA ASP A 316 -2.85 -6.27 10.02
C ASP A 316 -1.51 -7.00 10.01
N HIS A 317 -1.24 -7.65 8.86
CA HIS A 317 0.00 -8.42 8.65
C HIS A 317 1.27 -7.59 8.85
N ARG A 318 1.22 -6.27 8.58
CA ARG A 318 2.39 -5.38 8.75
C ARG A 318 2.68 -5.11 10.21
N VAL A 319 1.65 -4.97 11.05
CA VAL A 319 1.85 -4.87 12.50
C VAL A 319 2.54 -6.13 13.02
N ALA A 320 2.05 -7.32 12.62
CA ALA A 320 2.64 -8.60 13.01
C ALA A 320 4.12 -8.69 12.60
N MET A 321 4.41 -8.39 11.33
CA MET A 321 5.77 -8.49 10.78
C MET A 321 6.73 -7.45 11.39
N CYS A 322 6.30 -6.21 11.59
CA CYS A 322 7.13 -5.19 12.22
C CYS A 322 7.52 -5.57 13.65
N PHE A 323 6.55 -5.97 14.45
CA PHE A 323 6.82 -6.30 15.86
C PHE A 323 7.54 -7.64 16.06
N SER A 324 7.63 -8.51 15.06
CA SER A 324 8.52 -9.68 15.12
C SER A 324 9.98 -9.28 15.36
N LEU A 325 10.38 -8.09 14.91
CA LEU A 325 11.72 -7.54 15.13
C LEU A 325 11.99 -7.22 16.61
N ALA A 326 10.97 -6.99 17.41
CA ALA A 326 11.12 -6.74 18.87
C ALA A 326 11.65 -7.97 19.62
N ALA A 327 11.59 -9.16 19.04
CA ALA A 327 12.18 -10.37 19.60
C ALA A 327 13.72 -10.31 19.71
N PHE A 328 14.37 -9.42 18.95
CA PHE A 328 15.83 -9.22 18.96
C PHE A 328 16.29 -8.18 19.99
N ASN A 329 15.49 -7.90 21.01
CA ASN A 329 15.78 -6.92 22.04
C ASN A 329 16.98 -7.34 22.92
N ALA A 330 17.74 -6.34 23.39
CA ALA A 330 18.99 -6.54 24.14
C ALA A 330 18.79 -7.17 25.53
N ASP A 331 17.56 -7.18 26.06
CA ASP A 331 17.22 -7.73 27.36
C ASP A 331 16.71 -9.17 27.28
N HIS A 332 16.59 -9.72 26.06
CA HIS A 332 16.02 -11.05 25.78
C HIS A 332 14.62 -11.23 26.39
N ILE A 333 13.85 -10.15 26.48
CA ILE A 333 12.50 -10.15 27.02
C ILE A 333 11.56 -10.82 26.02
N PRO A 334 10.66 -11.72 26.48
CA PRO A 334 9.70 -12.36 25.58
C PRO A 334 8.70 -11.36 24.99
N VAL A 335 8.59 -11.36 23.66
CA VAL A 335 7.57 -10.66 22.89
C VAL A 335 6.74 -11.71 22.16
N ARG A 336 5.42 -11.67 22.30
CA ARG A 336 4.50 -12.69 21.77
C ARG A 336 3.44 -12.07 20.90
#